data_a427ea809d6494b498b7f45e1e555dcd
#
_entry.id   a427ea809d6494b498b7f45e1e555dcd
#
_cell.length_a   1.000
_cell.length_b   1.000
_cell.length_c   1.000
_cell.angle_alpha   90.00
_cell.angle_beta   90.00
_cell.angle_gamma   90.00
#
_symmetry.space_group_name_H-M   'P 1'
#
loop_
_entity.id
_entity.type
_entity.pdbx_description
1 polymer ?
#
loop_
_entity_poly.entity_id
_entity_poly.type
_entity_poly.pdbx_seq_one_letter_code
_entity_poly.pdbx_strand_id
1 'polypeptide(L)'
;MAKGDSARKVARAAQAGHSGGGGVERRRVGFPVAMAVVVVLGVLLVGWARSNREATSAPRLGDHWHSVYDVYACDPIPTWYAKVVVEFDVAGIHTHGDGLIHIHPRDSRVTGEDATLGKFFETFGGYITDSAIKLDTGEVIEEGFLCDGLPTVLKVARFDAQDREREPQVYLEDLAGVRFLKNLEAFTIAFVPDEETPQVPRSERFAFLEAVDPRALISDNPMLDPLPTTTGG
;
A
#
# COMPACT_ATOMS: atom_id res chain seq x y z
N MET A 1 59.26 72.02 -34.96
CA MET A 1 57.92 71.71 -35.46
C MET A 1 57.62 70.27 -35.27
N ALA A 2 57.11 69.85 -34.08
CA ALA A 2 56.66 68.48 -33.86
C ALA A 2 55.54 68.39 -32.78
N LYS A 3 54.41 69.10 -33.07
CA LYS A 3 53.21 69.08 -32.19
C LYS A 3 51.99 68.44 -32.80
N GLY A 4 52.11 67.92 -34.04
CA GLY A 4 50.95 67.37 -34.76
C GLY A 4 50.70 65.83 -34.60
N ASP A 5 51.73 65.10 -34.28
CA ASP A 5 51.62 63.62 -34.32
C ASP A 5 51.06 63.00 -33.04
N SER A 6 51.27 63.65 -31.88
CA SER A 6 50.77 63.15 -30.61
C SER A 6 49.22 63.24 -30.49
N ALA A 7 48.67 64.37 -31.01
CA ALA A 7 47.19 64.55 -30.99
C ALA A 7 46.46 63.56 -31.89
N ARG A 8 47.08 63.20 -33.03
CA ARG A 8 46.50 62.20 -33.95
C ARG A 8 46.56 60.77 -33.38
N LYS A 9 47.59 60.42 -32.61
CA LYS A 9 47.70 59.14 -31.96
C LYS A 9 46.70 59.00 -30.83
N VAL A 10 46.47 60.08 -30.06
CA VAL A 10 45.47 60.05 -28.98
C VAL A 10 44.06 59.96 -29.54
N ALA A 11 43.72 60.70 -30.64
CA ALA A 11 42.43 60.58 -31.28
C ALA A 11 42.16 59.20 -31.90
N ARG A 12 43.18 58.51 -32.44
CA ARG A 12 43.04 57.16 -32.93
C ARG A 12 42.85 56.13 -31.81
N ALA A 13 43.51 56.32 -30.66
CA ALA A 13 43.37 55.48 -29.50
C ALA A 13 41.93 55.61 -28.88
N ALA A 14 41.41 56.84 -28.83
CA ALA A 14 40.04 57.10 -28.37
C ALA A 14 38.98 56.54 -29.28
N GLN A 15 39.19 56.53 -30.59
CA GLN A 15 38.26 55.89 -31.54
C GLN A 15 38.34 54.34 -31.51
N ALA A 16 39.51 53.76 -31.28
CA ALA A 16 39.66 52.31 -31.14
C ALA A 16 38.99 51.77 -29.87
N GLY A 17 38.84 52.59 -28.82
CA GLY A 17 38.16 52.21 -27.58
C GLY A 17 36.60 52.23 -27.68
N HIS A 18 36.03 52.83 -28.72
CA HIS A 18 34.57 52.95 -28.88
C HIS A 18 33.95 51.96 -29.88
N SER A 19 34.75 51.11 -30.50
CA SER A 19 34.25 50.03 -31.34
C SER A 19 34.01 48.72 -30.59
N GLY A 20 33.89 48.78 -29.25
CA GLY A 20 33.34 47.73 -28.43
C GLY A 20 31.88 47.61 -28.77
N GLY A 21 31.56 46.87 -29.83
CA GLY A 21 30.21 46.57 -30.21
C GLY A 21 29.44 46.07 -29.02
N GLY A 22 28.25 46.62 -28.75
CA GLY A 22 27.27 46.11 -27.86
C GLY A 22 26.80 44.74 -28.39
N GLY A 23 27.69 43.74 -28.26
CA GLY A 23 27.29 42.35 -28.37
C GLY A 23 26.32 42.14 -27.23
N VAL A 24 25.04 42.02 -27.52
CA VAL A 24 24.08 41.45 -26.61
C VAL A 24 24.68 40.15 -26.15
N GLU A 25 25.21 40.14 -24.92
CA GLU A 25 25.73 38.96 -24.28
C GLU A 25 24.57 37.98 -24.24
N ARG A 26 24.50 37.11 -25.25
CA ARG A 26 23.52 36.02 -25.29
C ARG A 26 23.83 35.20 -24.06
N ARG A 27 23.12 35.53 -22.95
CA ARG A 27 23.11 34.66 -21.76
C ARG A 27 22.92 33.25 -22.27
N ARG A 28 23.90 32.39 -22.01
CA ARG A 28 23.81 30.95 -22.35
C ARG A 28 22.78 30.32 -21.45
N VAL A 29 21.50 30.63 -21.73
CA VAL A 29 20.34 30.08 -21.00
C VAL A 29 20.05 28.63 -21.37
N GLY A 30 20.79 28.06 -22.33
CA GLY A 30 20.58 26.70 -22.79
C GLY A 30 20.71 25.67 -21.66
N PHE A 31 21.72 25.80 -20.83
CA PHE A 31 21.92 24.86 -19.71
C PHE A 31 20.82 24.96 -18.64
N PRO A 32 20.50 26.13 -18.07
CA PRO A 32 19.42 26.21 -17.07
C PRO A 32 18.04 25.83 -17.66
N VAL A 33 17.77 26.14 -18.92
CA VAL A 33 16.52 25.71 -19.60
C VAL A 33 16.50 24.18 -19.74
N ALA A 34 17.60 23.56 -20.19
CA ALA A 34 17.67 22.11 -20.31
C ALA A 34 17.46 21.42 -18.94
N MET A 35 18.07 21.95 -17.88
CA MET A 35 17.87 21.40 -16.53
C MET A 35 16.42 21.58 -16.06
N ALA A 36 15.80 22.72 -16.30
CA ALA A 36 14.40 22.94 -15.96
C ALA A 36 13.47 21.96 -16.69
N VAL A 37 13.72 21.71 -17.97
CA VAL A 37 12.97 20.72 -18.76
C VAL A 37 13.13 19.32 -18.20
N VAL A 38 14.36 18.89 -17.84
CA VAL A 38 14.61 17.57 -17.25
C VAL A 38 13.88 17.41 -15.93
N VAL A 39 13.92 18.43 -15.06
CA VAL A 39 13.22 18.40 -13.77
C VAL A 39 11.70 18.30 -13.98
N VAL A 40 11.13 19.14 -14.85
CA VAL A 40 9.68 19.11 -15.14
C VAL A 40 9.26 17.77 -15.72
N LEU A 41 10.01 17.25 -16.69
CA LEU A 41 9.73 15.91 -17.25
C LEU A 41 9.85 14.81 -16.22
N GLY A 42 10.86 14.88 -15.33
CA GLY A 42 11.02 13.94 -14.23
C GLY A 42 9.83 13.96 -13.27
N VAL A 43 9.38 15.14 -12.85
CA VAL A 43 8.20 15.29 -11.99
C VAL A 43 6.93 14.77 -12.66
N LEU A 44 6.72 15.11 -13.95
CA LEU A 44 5.58 14.61 -14.71
C LEU A 44 5.61 13.09 -14.87
N LEU A 45 6.79 12.51 -15.13
CA LEU A 45 6.95 11.06 -15.28
C LEU A 45 6.70 10.33 -13.95
N VAL A 46 7.22 10.85 -12.85
CA VAL A 46 6.95 10.30 -11.51
C VAL A 46 5.47 10.41 -11.16
N GLY A 47 4.86 11.57 -11.40
CA GLY A 47 3.42 11.75 -11.18
C GLY A 47 2.56 10.81 -12.02
N TRP A 48 2.90 10.66 -13.31
CA TRP A 48 2.22 9.72 -14.19
C TRP A 48 2.42 8.26 -13.78
N ALA A 49 3.65 7.87 -13.42
CA ALA A 49 3.94 6.51 -12.97
C ALA A 49 3.21 6.17 -11.65
N ARG A 50 3.10 7.15 -10.75
CA ARG A 50 2.37 7.01 -9.50
C ARG A 50 0.87 6.87 -9.73
N SER A 51 0.28 7.76 -10.53
CA SER A 51 -1.13 7.72 -10.93
C SER A 51 -1.51 6.40 -11.62
N ASN A 52 -0.66 5.91 -12.52
CA ASN A 52 -0.90 4.60 -13.16
C ASN A 52 -0.78 3.43 -12.18
N ARG A 53 0.13 3.50 -11.21
CA ARG A 53 0.26 2.46 -10.19
C ARG A 53 -1.00 2.39 -9.31
N GLU A 54 -1.52 3.53 -8.87
CA GLU A 54 -2.77 3.62 -8.11
C GLU A 54 -3.98 3.12 -8.91
N ALA A 55 -4.08 3.50 -10.17
CA ALA A 55 -5.17 3.06 -11.05
C ALA A 55 -5.14 1.56 -11.39
N THR A 56 -4.00 0.91 -11.25
CA THR A 56 -3.81 -0.51 -11.56
C THR A 56 -3.71 -1.41 -10.34
N SER A 57 -3.51 -0.84 -9.14
CA SER A 57 -3.44 -1.64 -7.92
C SER A 57 -4.82 -2.18 -7.52
N ALA A 58 -4.85 -3.44 -7.13
CA ALA A 58 -6.05 -4.11 -6.64
C ALA A 58 -6.18 -3.91 -5.11
N PRO A 59 -7.40 -4.02 -4.55
CA PRO A 59 -8.67 -4.28 -5.23
C PRO A 59 -9.16 -3.07 -6.02
N ARG A 60 -9.91 -3.32 -7.09
CA ARG A 60 -10.51 -2.31 -7.97
C ARG A 60 -12.00 -2.24 -7.78
N LEU A 61 -12.62 -1.18 -8.31
CA LEU A 61 -14.07 -1.12 -8.37
C LEU A 61 -14.62 -2.35 -9.12
N GLY A 62 -15.56 -3.05 -8.47
CA GLY A 62 -16.20 -4.25 -9.02
C GLY A 62 -15.49 -5.58 -8.69
N ASP A 63 -14.31 -5.54 -8.05
CA ASP A 63 -13.73 -6.76 -7.49
C ASP A 63 -14.61 -7.29 -6.35
N HIS A 64 -14.58 -8.62 -6.14
CA HIS A 64 -15.23 -9.28 -5.03
C HIS A 64 -14.26 -10.30 -4.45
N TRP A 65 -13.64 -9.92 -3.33
CA TRP A 65 -12.63 -10.71 -2.65
C TRP A 65 -13.10 -11.13 -1.27
N HIS A 66 -12.50 -12.19 -0.78
CA HIS A 66 -12.68 -12.68 0.57
C HIS A 66 -11.33 -12.82 1.24
N SER A 67 -11.28 -12.43 2.51
CA SER A 67 -10.14 -12.65 3.40
C SER A 67 -10.64 -13.12 4.75
N VAL A 68 -9.76 -13.58 5.60
CA VAL A 68 -10.04 -13.91 7.00
C VAL A 68 -9.04 -13.23 7.91
N TYR A 69 -9.39 -13.08 9.18
CA TYR A 69 -8.45 -12.65 10.20
C TYR A 69 -8.67 -13.41 11.51
N ASP A 70 -7.60 -13.58 12.25
CA ASP A 70 -7.60 -14.08 13.62
C ASP A 70 -6.87 -13.11 14.52
N VAL A 71 -7.31 -13.03 15.78
CA VAL A 71 -6.63 -12.26 16.83
C VAL A 71 -6.13 -13.21 17.90
N TYR A 72 -4.88 -13.02 18.31
CA TYR A 72 -4.23 -13.74 19.39
C TYR A 72 -3.73 -12.74 20.45
N ALA A 73 -4.05 -13.01 21.71
CA ALA A 73 -3.49 -12.32 22.87
C ALA A 73 -3.02 -13.39 23.87
N CYS A 74 -1.85 -13.94 23.66
CA CYS A 74 -1.32 -15.22 24.16
C CYS A 74 -2.08 -16.43 23.62
N ASP A 75 -3.39 -16.39 23.62
CA ASP A 75 -4.32 -17.39 23.12
C ASP A 75 -5.21 -16.84 22.01
N PRO A 76 -5.83 -17.69 21.19
CA PRO A 76 -6.78 -17.26 20.17
C PRO A 76 -7.97 -16.54 20.79
N ILE A 77 -8.30 -15.36 20.27
CA ILE A 77 -9.51 -14.62 20.63
C ILE A 77 -10.57 -14.91 19.55
N PRO A 78 -11.78 -15.35 19.91
CA PRO A 78 -12.84 -15.55 18.95
C PRO A 78 -13.24 -14.22 18.27
N THR A 79 -12.83 -14.01 17.01
CA THR A 79 -13.11 -12.80 16.22
C THR A 79 -14.34 -12.93 15.31
N TRP A 80 -14.87 -14.13 15.17
CA TRP A 80 -16.01 -14.45 14.30
C TRP A 80 -17.36 -13.97 14.85
N TYR A 81 -17.36 -13.36 16.04
CA TYR A 81 -18.55 -12.76 16.63
C TYR A 81 -18.74 -11.28 16.26
N ALA A 82 -17.87 -10.72 15.42
CA ALA A 82 -18.09 -9.39 14.93
C ALA A 82 -19.48 -9.32 14.31
N LYS A 83 -20.47 -8.93 15.12
CA LYS A 83 -21.83 -8.68 14.68
C LYS A 83 -21.86 -7.34 13.95
N VAL A 84 -21.10 -7.25 12.88
CA VAL A 84 -21.24 -6.07 12.06
C VAL A 84 -22.41 -6.32 11.13
N VAL A 85 -23.58 -6.04 11.61
CA VAL A 85 -24.70 -5.72 10.75
C VAL A 85 -24.38 -4.35 10.16
N VAL A 86 -23.58 -4.30 9.13
CA VAL A 86 -23.39 -3.07 8.39
C VAL A 86 -24.61 -2.90 7.51
N GLU A 87 -25.64 -2.32 8.08
CA GLU A 87 -26.83 -1.91 7.34
C GLU A 87 -26.47 -0.87 6.27
N PHE A 88 -25.28 -0.25 6.38
CA PHE A 88 -24.75 0.78 5.49
C PHE A 88 -23.23 0.64 5.28
N ASP A 89 -22.81 -0.45 4.63
CA ASP A 89 -21.46 -0.50 4.07
C ASP A 89 -21.33 0.43 2.87
N VAL A 90 -20.93 1.66 3.13
CA VAL A 90 -20.79 2.68 2.10
C VAL A 90 -19.49 2.45 1.29
N ALA A 91 -18.48 1.87 1.91
CA ALA A 91 -17.16 1.76 1.32
C ALA A 91 -16.92 0.45 0.55
N GLY A 92 -17.37 -0.69 1.09
CA GLY A 92 -17.24 -1.99 0.46
C GLY A 92 -16.15 -2.88 1.06
N ILE A 93 -15.77 -2.64 2.32
CA ILE A 93 -15.01 -3.60 3.14
C ILE A 93 -15.80 -3.85 4.42
N HIS A 94 -16.21 -5.09 4.68
CA HIS A 94 -17.03 -5.41 5.85
C HIS A 94 -17.02 -6.91 6.16
N THR A 95 -17.75 -7.31 7.23
CA THR A 95 -18.03 -8.70 7.55
C THR A 95 -19.50 -8.85 7.85
N HIS A 96 -20.06 -10.04 7.63
CA HIS A 96 -21.45 -10.39 7.96
C HIS A 96 -21.55 -11.24 9.23
N GLY A 97 -20.49 -11.40 9.98
CA GLY A 97 -20.41 -12.32 11.12
C GLY A 97 -20.26 -13.79 10.71
N ASP A 98 -19.89 -14.02 9.47
CA ASP A 98 -19.63 -15.33 8.87
C ASP A 98 -18.15 -15.74 8.95
N GLY A 99 -17.31 -14.89 9.58
CA GLY A 99 -15.87 -15.13 9.75
C GLY A 99 -15.05 -14.67 8.55
N LEU A 100 -15.67 -14.04 7.56
CA LEU A 100 -15.00 -13.50 6.38
C LEU A 100 -14.93 -11.98 6.43
N ILE A 101 -13.90 -11.45 5.80
CA ILE A 101 -13.84 -10.06 5.37
C ILE A 101 -14.25 -10.06 3.90
N HIS A 102 -15.33 -9.36 3.60
CA HIS A 102 -15.80 -9.13 2.24
C HIS A 102 -15.22 -7.82 1.71
N ILE A 103 -14.60 -7.87 0.54
CA ILE A 103 -13.96 -6.73 -0.10
C ILE A 103 -14.53 -6.59 -1.49
N HIS A 104 -15.48 -5.66 -1.64
CA HIS A 104 -16.12 -5.34 -2.92
C HIS A 104 -16.23 -3.83 -3.07
N PRO A 105 -15.13 -3.16 -3.43
CA PRO A 105 -15.06 -1.71 -3.47
C PRO A 105 -16.17 -1.09 -4.30
N ARG A 106 -16.90 -0.15 -3.70
CA ARG A 106 -17.97 0.62 -4.34
C ARG A 106 -17.51 2.02 -4.74
N ASP A 107 -16.45 2.50 -4.11
CA ASP A 107 -15.82 3.76 -4.44
C ASP A 107 -14.29 3.71 -4.20
N SER A 108 -13.60 4.80 -4.51
CA SER A 108 -12.14 4.86 -4.43
C SER A 108 -11.57 4.85 -3.01
N ARG A 109 -12.38 5.00 -1.97
CA ARG A 109 -11.92 5.03 -0.57
C ARG A 109 -11.40 3.69 -0.06
N VAL A 110 -11.68 2.62 -0.76
CA VAL A 110 -11.29 1.25 -0.42
C VAL A 110 -10.77 0.48 -1.64
N THR A 111 -10.13 1.20 -2.57
CA THR A 111 -9.45 0.61 -3.72
C THR A 111 -7.95 0.75 -3.58
N GLY A 112 -7.20 -0.16 -4.17
CA GLY A 112 -5.75 -0.07 -4.26
C GLY A 112 -5.07 0.11 -2.92
N GLU A 113 -4.42 1.25 -2.71
CA GLU A 113 -3.67 1.55 -1.48
C GLU A 113 -4.56 1.86 -0.27
N ASP A 114 -5.82 2.23 -0.51
CA ASP A 114 -6.79 2.55 0.55
C ASP A 114 -7.52 1.32 1.10
N ALA A 115 -7.39 0.16 0.45
CA ALA A 115 -7.97 -1.10 0.93
C ALA A 115 -7.09 -1.72 2.02
N THR A 116 -7.29 -1.32 3.27
CA THR A 116 -6.43 -1.64 4.40
C THR A 116 -7.18 -2.29 5.57
N LEU A 117 -6.42 -2.94 6.47
CA LEU A 117 -6.96 -3.43 7.74
C LEU A 117 -7.56 -2.30 8.57
N GLY A 118 -6.93 -1.12 8.60
CA GLY A 118 -7.49 0.05 9.29
C GLY A 118 -8.88 0.40 8.79
N LYS A 119 -9.09 0.39 7.47
CA LYS A 119 -10.41 0.59 6.87
C LYS A 119 -11.42 -0.48 7.26
N PHE A 120 -11.01 -1.72 7.33
CA PHE A 120 -11.86 -2.81 7.81
C PHE A 120 -12.28 -2.59 9.28
N PHE A 121 -11.33 -2.27 10.16
CA PHE A 121 -11.63 -2.00 11.58
C PHE A 121 -12.56 -0.79 11.77
N GLU A 122 -12.38 0.28 10.99
CA GLU A 122 -13.27 1.46 11.01
C GLU A 122 -14.73 1.08 10.74
N THR A 123 -15.01 0.07 9.93
CA THR A 123 -16.38 -0.30 9.53
C THR A 123 -17.24 -0.77 10.69
N PHE A 124 -16.65 -1.36 11.71
CA PHE A 124 -17.37 -1.79 12.91
C PHE A 124 -17.11 -0.91 14.15
N GLY A 125 -16.56 0.29 13.95
CA GLY A 125 -16.26 1.23 15.03
C GLY A 125 -15.06 0.84 15.89
N GLY A 126 -14.24 -0.10 15.39
CA GLY A 126 -12.95 -0.49 15.91
C GLY A 126 -11.81 0.37 15.37
N TYR A 127 -10.60 0.00 15.75
CA TYR A 127 -9.36 0.53 15.17
C TYR A 127 -8.23 -0.50 15.34
N ILE A 128 -7.18 -0.32 14.56
CA ILE A 128 -5.88 -0.95 14.72
C ILE A 128 -4.81 0.13 14.65
N THR A 129 -3.88 0.11 15.57
CA THR A 129 -2.67 0.97 15.61
C THR A 129 -1.45 0.07 15.73
N ASP A 130 -0.26 0.65 15.80
CA ASP A 130 0.97 -0.13 15.96
C ASP A 130 1.12 -0.79 17.33
N SER A 131 0.26 -0.46 18.31
CA SER A 131 0.36 -0.98 19.68
C SER A 131 -0.96 -1.44 20.28
N ALA A 132 -2.09 -1.27 19.59
CA ALA A 132 -3.41 -1.58 20.14
C ALA A 132 -4.42 -1.91 19.05
N ILE A 133 -5.43 -2.72 19.42
CA ILE A 133 -6.64 -2.91 18.64
C ILE A 133 -7.87 -2.64 19.48
N LYS A 134 -8.94 -2.18 18.84
CA LYS A 134 -10.29 -2.13 19.42
C LYS A 134 -11.19 -3.03 18.60
N LEU A 135 -11.79 -4.01 19.26
CA LEU A 135 -12.75 -4.93 18.66
C LEU A 135 -14.15 -4.31 18.57
N ASP A 136 -15.04 -4.96 17.84
CA ASP A 136 -16.46 -4.59 17.72
C ASP A 136 -17.23 -4.67 19.03
N THR A 137 -16.79 -5.51 19.96
CA THR A 137 -17.29 -5.58 21.35
C THR A 137 -17.03 -4.30 22.15
N GLY A 138 -16.15 -3.42 21.63
CA GLY A 138 -15.62 -2.25 22.34
C GLY A 138 -14.41 -2.58 23.20
N GLU A 139 -14.01 -3.85 23.31
CA GLU A 139 -12.78 -4.27 24.00
C GLU A 139 -11.56 -3.67 23.31
N VAL A 140 -10.65 -3.15 24.12
CA VAL A 140 -9.36 -2.62 23.68
C VAL A 140 -8.26 -3.54 24.22
N ILE A 141 -7.40 -4.00 23.33
CA ILE A 141 -6.22 -4.80 23.67
C ILE A 141 -5.01 -3.98 23.30
N GLU A 142 -4.16 -3.71 24.28
CA GLU A 142 -2.91 -2.95 24.13
C GLU A 142 -1.72 -3.88 24.37
N GLU A 143 -0.63 -3.68 23.67
CA GLU A 143 0.61 -4.44 23.88
C GLU A 143 1.22 -4.17 25.27
N GLY A 144 2.21 -4.98 25.67
CA GLY A 144 2.95 -4.84 26.91
C GLY A 144 2.45 -5.71 28.07
N PHE A 145 1.33 -6.41 27.92
CA PHE A 145 0.97 -7.46 28.88
C PHE A 145 1.88 -8.68 28.72
N LEU A 146 1.89 -9.53 29.75
CA LEU A 146 2.84 -10.66 29.77
C LEU A 146 2.20 -11.92 29.21
N CYS A 147 2.89 -12.53 28.22
CA CYS A 147 2.67 -13.91 27.81
C CYS A 147 3.88 -14.74 28.25
N ASP A 148 3.65 -15.78 29.05
CA ASP A 148 4.70 -16.62 29.61
C ASP A 148 5.83 -15.85 30.31
N GLY A 149 5.48 -14.70 30.90
CA GLY A 149 6.39 -13.84 31.63
C GLY A 149 7.18 -12.84 30.78
N LEU A 150 6.93 -12.79 29.47
CA LEU A 150 7.55 -11.85 28.53
C LEU A 150 6.55 -10.81 28.07
N PRO A 151 6.95 -9.52 27.93
CA PRO A 151 6.08 -8.49 27.40
C PRO A 151 5.73 -8.75 25.94
N THR A 152 4.48 -8.47 25.59
CA THR A 152 3.98 -8.63 24.21
C THR A 152 4.20 -7.39 23.39
N VAL A 153 4.35 -7.58 22.07
CA VAL A 153 4.25 -6.55 21.02
C VAL A 153 3.19 -6.97 20.01
N LEU A 154 2.55 -5.99 19.41
CA LEU A 154 1.55 -6.23 18.38
C LEU A 154 2.23 -6.46 17.02
N LYS A 155 1.83 -7.53 16.35
CA LYS A 155 2.32 -7.92 15.02
C LYS A 155 1.14 -8.31 14.13
N VAL A 156 1.25 -8.03 12.85
CA VAL A 156 0.31 -8.54 11.85
C VAL A 156 1.07 -9.41 10.86
N ALA A 157 0.62 -10.66 10.70
CA ALA A 157 1.12 -11.54 9.67
C ALA A 157 0.07 -11.70 8.56
N ARG A 158 0.49 -11.55 7.31
CA ARG A 158 -0.31 -11.79 6.12
C ARG A 158 0.13 -13.07 5.46
N PHE A 159 -0.79 -13.99 5.28
CA PHE A 159 -0.61 -15.29 4.65
C PHE A 159 -1.32 -15.32 3.30
N ASP A 160 -0.77 -16.10 2.40
CA ASP A 160 -1.37 -16.46 1.14
C ASP A 160 -2.11 -17.79 1.28
N ALA A 161 -3.44 -17.81 1.14
CA ALA A 161 -4.17 -19.06 1.24
C ALA A 161 -3.94 -19.99 0.02
N GLN A 162 -3.51 -19.42 -1.12
CA GLN A 162 -3.19 -20.18 -2.32
C GLN A 162 -1.78 -20.80 -2.27
N ASP A 163 -0.89 -20.25 -1.44
CA ASP A 163 0.47 -20.74 -1.22
C ASP A 163 0.75 -20.87 0.28
N ARG A 164 0.27 -21.93 0.86
CA ARG A 164 0.33 -22.16 2.32
C ARG A 164 1.72 -22.48 2.84
N GLU A 165 2.62 -22.90 1.97
CA GLU A 165 4.01 -23.21 2.34
C GLU A 165 4.86 -21.95 2.39
N ARG A 166 4.38 -20.86 1.77
CA ARG A 166 5.06 -19.59 1.78
C ARG A 166 5.08 -18.99 3.17
N GLU A 167 6.24 -18.49 3.57
CA GLU A 167 6.37 -17.71 4.81
C GLU A 167 5.49 -16.46 4.75
N PRO A 168 4.80 -16.12 5.87
CA PRO A 168 3.98 -14.93 5.94
C PRO A 168 4.83 -13.67 5.84
N GLN A 169 4.22 -12.61 5.34
CA GLN A 169 4.78 -11.27 5.49
C GLN A 169 4.36 -10.72 6.85
N VAL A 170 5.34 -10.42 7.71
CA VAL A 170 5.10 -9.89 9.06
C VAL A 170 5.33 -8.38 9.05
N TYR A 171 4.40 -7.64 9.65
CA TYR A 171 4.41 -6.21 9.81
C TYR A 171 4.52 -5.87 11.30
N LEU A 172 5.36 -4.89 11.62
CA LEU A 172 5.62 -4.40 12.99
C LEU A 172 5.24 -2.93 13.15
N GLU A 173 5.05 -2.22 12.05
CA GLU A 173 4.74 -0.80 11.99
C GLU A 173 3.71 -0.56 10.88
N ASP A 174 2.99 0.54 10.94
CA ASP A 174 1.92 0.92 10.02
C ASP A 174 0.86 -0.19 9.87
N LEU A 175 0.48 -0.80 10.99
CA LEU A 175 -0.41 -1.95 11.00
C LEU A 175 -1.80 -1.61 10.46
N ALA A 176 -2.26 -0.37 10.65
CA ALA A 176 -3.49 0.11 10.02
C ALA A 176 -3.39 0.21 8.50
N GLY A 177 -2.19 0.47 7.97
CA GLY A 177 -1.89 0.56 6.55
C GLY A 177 -1.67 -0.80 5.86
N VAL A 178 -1.73 -1.91 6.57
CA VAL A 178 -1.60 -3.25 5.97
C VAL A 178 -2.72 -3.50 4.99
N ARG A 179 -2.35 -3.71 3.71
CA ARG A 179 -3.28 -3.74 2.59
C ARG A 179 -3.79 -5.14 2.26
N PHE A 180 -4.99 -5.19 1.72
CA PHE A 180 -5.47 -6.34 0.97
C PHE A 180 -4.88 -6.28 -0.45
N LEU A 181 -4.09 -7.28 -0.84
CA LEU A 181 -3.38 -7.29 -2.13
C LEU A 181 -4.00 -8.22 -3.16
N LYS A 182 -4.70 -9.26 -2.69
CA LYS A 182 -5.35 -10.24 -3.54
C LYS A 182 -6.50 -10.94 -2.82
N ASN A 183 -7.30 -11.66 -3.59
CA ASN A 183 -8.30 -12.54 -3.03
C ASN A 183 -7.67 -13.70 -2.24
N LEU A 184 -8.34 -14.14 -1.19
CA LEU A 184 -7.97 -15.27 -0.33
C LEU A 184 -6.67 -15.05 0.47
N GLU A 185 -6.53 -13.88 1.06
CA GLU A 185 -5.50 -13.63 2.08
C GLU A 185 -6.04 -13.93 3.49
N ALA A 186 -5.16 -14.38 4.36
CA ALA A 186 -5.45 -14.55 5.78
C ALA A 186 -4.51 -13.68 6.61
N PHE A 187 -5.07 -13.05 7.63
CA PHE A 187 -4.32 -12.19 8.53
C PHE A 187 -4.33 -12.77 9.94
N THR A 188 -3.20 -12.74 10.60
CA THR A 188 -3.11 -12.98 12.04
C THR A 188 -2.65 -11.69 12.70
N ILE A 189 -3.45 -11.16 13.60
CA ILE A 189 -3.17 -10.00 14.43
C ILE A 189 -2.79 -10.55 15.80
N ALA A 190 -1.53 -10.48 16.18
CA ALA A 190 -1.02 -11.21 17.31
C ALA A 190 -0.27 -10.31 18.29
N PHE A 191 -0.65 -10.38 19.56
CA PHE A 191 0.12 -9.90 20.68
C PHE A 191 0.99 -11.06 21.18
N VAL A 192 2.23 -11.05 20.80
CA VAL A 192 3.21 -12.10 21.08
C VAL A 192 4.48 -11.51 21.68
N PRO A 193 5.26 -12.29 22.45
CA PRO A 193 6.55 -11.83 22.95
C PRO A 193 7.44 -11.28 21.84
N ASP A 194 8.20 -10.23 22.16
CA ASP A 194 9.16 -9.64 21.23
C ASP A 194 10.43 -10.47 21.18
N GLU A 195 10.41 -11.51 20.34
CA GLU A 195 11.56 -12.37 20.06
C GLU A 195 12.14 -12.04 18.68
N GLU A 196 13.44 -12.33 18.47
CA GLU A 196 14.15 -12.07 17.22
C GLU A 196 13.47 -12.75 16.00
N THR A 197 12.83 -13.89 16.22
CA THR A 197 12.05 -14.58 15.18
C THR A 197 10.61 -14.72 15.65
N PRO A 198 9.76 -13.73 15.43
CA PRO A 198 8.40 -13.78 15.92
C PRO A 198 7.62 -14.88 15.23
N GLN A 199 7.30 -15.92 15.97
CA GLN A 199 6.35 -16.91 15.51
C GLN A 199 4.94 -16.33 15.64
N VAL A 200 4.43 -15.78 14.56
CA VAL A 200 3.02 -15.39 14.50
C VAL A 200 2.22 -16.63 14.15
N PRO A 201 1.21 -17.00 14.97
CA PRO A 201 0.38 -18.16 14.68
C PRO A 201 -0.22 -18.10 13.28
N ARG A 202 -0.26 -19.21 12.59
CA ARG A 202 -0.95 -19.31 11.30
C ARG A 202 -2.45 -19.26 11.53
N SER A 203 -3.18 -18.50 10.70
CA SER A 203 -4.62 -18.43 10.77
C SER A 203 -5.26 -19.85 10.70
N GLU A 204 -6.11 -20.15 11.66
CA GLU A 204 -6.88 -21.40 11.69
C GLU A 204 -8.05 -21.36 10.67
N ARG A 205 -8.34 -20.17 10.11
CA ARG A 205 -9.51 -19.93 9.24
C ARG A 205 -9.26 -20.15 7.76
N PHE A 206 -8.14 -20.71 7.37
CA PHE A 206 -7.93 -21.08 5.97
C PHE A 206 -9.03 -21.97 5.41
N ALA A 207 -9.61 -22.84 6.24
CA ALA A 207 -10.72 -23.71 5.83
C ALA A 207 -11.98 -22.92 5.42
N PHE A 208 -12.21 -21.75 6.01
CA PHE A 208 -13.34 -20.89 5.62
C PHE A 208 -13.15 -20.33 4.21
N LEU A 209 -11.93 -19.89 3.87
CA LEU A 209 -11.61 -19.39 2.53
C LEU A 209 -11.79 -20.48 1.47
N GLU A 210 -11.40 -21.72 1.78
CA GLU A 210 -11.61 -22.86 0.87
C GLU A 210 -13.08 -23.14 0.59
N ALA A 211 -13.93 -22.98 1.61
CA ALA A 211 -15.37 -23.21 1.47
C ALA A 211 -16.07 -22.15 0.62
N VAL A 212 -15.54 -20.91 0.61
CA VAL A 212 -16.19 -19.77 -0.09
C VAL A 212 -15.88 -19.77 -1.58
N ASP A 213 -14.67 -20.09 -1.96
CA ASP A 213 -14.30 -20.17 -3.37
C ASP A 213 -13.32 -21.31 -3.65
N PRO A 214 -13.82 -22.55 -3.69
CA PRO A 214 -12.97 -23.71 -3.98
C PRO A 214 -12.31 -23.65 -5.36
N ARG A 215 -12.82 -22.81 -6.29
CA ARG A 215 -12.24 -22.65 -7.63
C ARG A 215 -11.10 -21.66 -7.64
N ALA A 216 -11.15 -20.63 -6.83
CA ALA A 216 -10.05 -19.67 -6.71
C ALA A 216 -8.78 -20.29 -6.15
N LEU A 217 -8.90 -21.35 -5.34
CA LEU A 217 -7.77 -22.13 -4.83
C LEU A 217 -7.19 -23.12 -5.86
N ILE A 218 -7.97 -23.43 -6.90
CA ILE A 218 -7.62 -24.42 -7.94
C ILE A 218 -7.07 -23.73 -9.20
N SER A 219 -7.33 -22.42 -9.39
CA SER A 219 -7.09 -21.73 -10.66
C SER A 219 -5.62 -21.65 -11.08
N ASP A 220 -4.69 -21.87 -10.16
CA ASP A 220 -3.25 -21.87 -10.46
C ASP A 220 -2.64 -23.28 -10.61
N ASN A 221 -3.46 -24.34 -10.57
CA ASN A 221 -2.99 -25.67 -10.85
C ASN A 221 -3.40 -26.12 -12.28
N PRO A 222 -2.48 -26.05 -13.27
CA PRO A 222 -2.80 -26.35 -14.67
C PRO A 222 -3.10 -27.83 -14.92
N MET A 223 -3.18 -28.68 -13.91
CA MET A 223 -3.45 -30.12 -14.05
C MET A 223 -4.89 -30.55 -13.77
N LEU A 224 -5.80 -29.65 -13.44
CA LEU A 224 -7.21 -29.99 -13.27
C LEU A 224 -8.00 -29.53 -14.50
N ASP A 225 -8.03 -30.36 -15.50
CA ASP A 225 -8.99 -30.23 -16.62
C ASP A 225 -10.42 -30.12 -16.05
N PRO A 226 -11.26 -29.26 -16.62
CA PRO A 226 -12.65 -29.19 -16.22
C PRO A 226 -13.30 -30.54 -16.44
N LEU A 227 -13.96 -31.07 -15.41
CA LEU A 227 -14.76 -32.29 -15.51
C LEU A 227 -15.67 -32.21 -16.75
N PRO A 228 -15.72 -33.25 -17.58
CA PRO A 228 -16.56 -33.26 -18.74
C PRO A 228 -18.01 -33.07 -18.31
N THR A 229 -18.66 -32.05 -18.85
CA THR A 229 -20.08 -31.84 -18.70
C THR A 229 -20.77 -33.04 -19.34
N THR A 230 -21.30 -33.95 -18.52
CA THR A 230 -22.23 -34.99 -19.00
C THR A 230 -23.50 -34.32 -19.46
N THR A 231 -23.60 -34.04 -20.75
CA THR A 231 -24.87 -33.80 -21.41
C THR A 231 -25.65 -35.14 -21.41
N GLY A 232 -26.51 -35.27 -20.40
CA GLY A 232 -27.55 -36.34 -20.40
C GLY A 232 -28.49 -36.12 -21.54
N GLY A 233 -28.62 -37.12 -22.42
CA GLY A 233 -29.65 -37.24 -23.43
C GLY A 233 -30.98 -37.70 -22.83
#